data_e2660dd005ba8557cf719d4421b6aa4a
#
_entry.id   e2660dd005ba8557cf719d4421b6aa4a
#
_cell.length_a   1.000
_cell.length_b   1.000
_cell.length_c   1.000
_cell.angle_alpha   90.00
_cell.angle_beta   90.00
_cell.angle_gamma   90.00
#
_symmetry.space_group_name_H-M   'P 1'
#
loop_
_entity.id
_entity.type
_entity.pdbx_description
1 polymer ?
#
loop_
_entity_poly.entity_id
_entity_poly.type
_entity_poly.pdbx_seq_one_letter_code
_entity_poly.pdbx_strand_id
1 'polypeptide(L)'
;MLLRKTLMILLVPLTLLLTPGKAQAIAHGEDVRDGDYRFSVRLTMTGIATEDGGTRDSWCTGALIASRWVITAGHCFRDNDDRRVSHTVAKRTIATIGRPDLKSQGGHDVAIVGVHQSPTADVALAELETPVTDIPPLRIGTTAPTVGEIVRLTGYGLVADAGTKGPTRLQTGQFAVTMVSDSLIGVAGHSPRKDTSACLHDSGGPYFHEEPDGQLALVAVVSTGPSCPHEGDDFSARTDNLHDWINDTINPGFPVRRYAVIVASLLVVAGAAVITRWGLAGRRSPRP
;
A
#
# COMPACT_ATOMS: atom_id res chain seq x y z
N MET A 1 -76.58 -7.47 -39.42
CA MET A 1 -75.88 -8.19 -38.35
C MET A 1 -74.37 -7.84 -38.44
N LEU A 2 -73.93 -6.81 -37.69
CA LEU A 2 -72.52 -6.35 -37.71
C LEU A 2 -71.83 -6.97 -36.49
N LEU A 3 -70.80 -7.80 -36.75
CA LEU A 3 -69.95 -8.44 -35.72
C LEU A 3 -68.84 -7.46 -35.35
N ARG A 4 -68.93 -6.83 -34.17
CA ARG A 4 -67.85 -6.01 -33.54
C ARG A 4 -66.78 -6.96 -33.03
N LYS A 5 -65.59 -6.97 -33.66
CA LYS A 5 -64.39 -7.61 -33.15
C LYS A 5 -63.69 -6.63 -32.17
N THR A 6 -63.79 -6.94 -30.87
CA THR A 6 -63.09 -6.21 -29.83
C THR A 6 -61.63 -6.72 -29.77
N LEU A 7 -60.67 -5.86 -30.16
CA LEU A 7 -59.24 -6.15 -30.06
C LEU A 7 -58.78 -5.83 -28.63
N MET A 8 -58.49 -6.86 -27.85
CA MET A 8 -57.97 -6.76 -26.49
C MET A 8 -56.44 -6.60 -26.56
N ILE A 9 -55.95 -5.35 -26.40
CA ILE A 9 -54.51 -5.07 -26.34
C ILE A 9 -54.05 -5.44 -24.92
N LEU A 10 -53.26 -6.54 -24.82
CA LEU A 10 -52.55 -6.93 -23.60
C LEU A 10 -51.36 -5.94 -23.38
N LEU A 11 -51.49 -5.00 -22.51
CA LEU A 11 -50.37 -4.21 -21.98
C LEU A 11 -49.55 -5.11 -21.02
N VAL A 12 -48.44 -5.62 -21.50
CA VAL A 12 -47.41 -6.23 -20.65
C VAL A 12 -46.61 -5.12 -19.98
N PRO A 13 -46.63 -4.98 -18.63
CA PRO A 13 -45.81 -4.00 -17.96
C PRO A 13 -44.35 -4.41 -18.10
N LEU A 14 -43.55 -3.64 -18.83
CA LEU A 14 -42.11 -3.73 -18.87
C LEU A 14 -41.55 -3.27 -17.51
N THR A 15 -41.47 -4.17 -16.53
CA THR A 15 -40.78 -3.93 -15.28
C THR A 15 -39.28 -3.85 -15.59
N LEU A 16 -38.73 -2.63 -15.67
CA LEU A 16 -37.31 -2.40 -15.63
C LEU A 16 -36.79 -2.94 -14.29
N LEU A 17 -36.16 -4.10 -14.31
CA LEU A 17 -35.37 -4.60 -13.19
C LEU A 17 -34.16 -3.67 -13.03
N LEU A 18 -34.30 -2.62 -12.23
CA LEU A 18 -33.19 -1.86 -11.69
C LEU A 18 -32.43 -2.78 -10.75
N THR A 19 -31.43 -3.48 -11.29
CA THR A 19 -30.44 -4.16 -10.45
C THR A 19 -29.74 -3.08 -9.63
N PRO A 20 -29.76 -3.14 -8.30
CA PRO A 20 -28.97 -2.21 -7.51
C PRO A 20 -27.51 -2.36 -7.93
N GLY A 21 -26.90 -1.27 -8.40
CA GLY A 21 -25.49 -1.24 -8.73
C GLY A 21 -24.70 -1.71 -7.49
N LYS A 22 -23.82 -2.69 -7.69
CA LYS A 22 -22.94 -3.15 -6.62
C LYS A 22 -22.03 -1.98 -6.23
N ALA A 23 -21.85 -1.76 -4.93
CA ALA A 23 -20.89 -0.80 -4.44
C ALA A 23 -19.46 -1.26 -4.86
N GLN A 24 -18.73 -0.41 -5.58
CA GLN A 24 -17.40 -0.71 -6.16
C GLN A 24 -16.35 0.22 -5.54
N ALA A 25 -15.15 -0.26 -5.19
CA ALA A 25 -14.11 0.49 -4.50
C ALA A 25 -13.40 1.53 -5.38
N ILE A 26 -13.02 1.18 -6.56
CA ILE A 26 -12.53 2.09 -7.60
C ILE A 26 -13.78 2.54 -8.37
N ALA A 27 -13.99 3.85 -8.53
CA ALA A 27 -15.14 4.31 -9.28
C ALA A 27 -15.17 3.68 -10.66
N HIS A 28 -16.29 3.06 -11.00
CA HIS A 28 -16.48 2.30 -12.23
C HIS A 28 -15.45 1.17 -12.47
N GLY A 29 -14.85 0.65 -11.40
CA GLY A 29 -13.97 -0.50 -11.45
C GLY A 29 -14.72 -1.84 -11.58
N GLU A 30 -14.00 -2.92 -11.42
CA GLU A 30 -14.51 -4.30 -11.50
C GLU A 30 -14.19 -5.07 -10.23
N ASP A 31 -15.07 -6.01 -9.84
CA ASP A 31 -14.81 -6.93 -8.74
C ASP A 31 -13.62 -7.84 -9.06
N VAL A 32 -12.63 -7.88 -8.18
CA VAL A 32 -11.51 -8.84 -8.27
C VAL A 32 -12.04 -10.25 -7.98
N ARG A 33 -11.61 -11.22 -8.79
CA ARG A 33 -11.94 -12.63 -8.58
C ARG A 33 -11.23 -13.19 -7.35
N ASP A 34 -11.83 -14.18 -6.73
CA ASP A 34 -11.18 -14.87 -5.62
C ASP A 34 -9.88 -15.56 -6.11
N GLY A 35 -8.80 -15.31 -5.38
CA GLY A 35 -7.47 -15.81 -5.72
C GLY A 35 -6.59 -14.85 -6.51
N ASP A 36 -7.16 -13.84 -7.20
CA ASP A 36 -6.39 -12.84 -7.92
C ASP A 36 -5.85 -11.75 -6.96
N TYR A 37 -4.71 -11.15 -7.30
CA TYR A 37 -4.08 -10.01 -6.61
C TYR A 37 -4.02 -10.15 -5.09
N ARG A 38 -3.69 -11.36 -4.59
CA ARG A 38 -3.65 -11.67 -3.16
C ARG A 38 -2.68 -10.81 -2.37
N PHE A 39 -1.71 -10.16 -3.02
CA PHE A 39 -0.82 -9.18 -2.40
C PHE A 39 -1.53 -7.89 -1.96
N SER A 40 -2.76 -7.63 -2.44
CA SER A 40 -3.51 -6.41 -2.07
C SER A 40 -3.90 -6.45 -0.60
N VAL A 41 -3.76 -5.28 0.06
CA VAL A 41 -3.94 -5.13 1.49
C VAL A 41 -4.95 -4.02 1.79
N ARG A 42 -5.86 -4.29 2.73
CA ARG A 42 -6.64 -3.24 3.41
C ARG A 42 -6.00 -2.93 4.76
N LEU A 43 -5.58 -1.69 4.96
CA LEU A 43 -5.08 -1.19 6.25
C LEU A 43 -6.22 -0.54 7.02
N THR A 44 -6.78 -1.26 8.00
CA THR A 44 -7.88 -0.73 8.84
C THR A 44 -7.29 -0.10 10.09
N MET A 45 -7.59 1.19 10.30
CA MET A 45 -7.11 2.01 11.41
C MET A 45 -8.28 2.34 12.34
N THR A 46 -8.25 1.84 13.56
CA THR A 46 -9.32 2.02 14.54
C THR A 46 -8.85 2.91 15.69
N GLY A 47 -9.66 3.91 16.03
CA GLY A 47 -9.40 4.80 17.15
C GLY A 47 -8.29 5.82 16.87
N ILE A 48 -8.28 6.44 15.70
CA ILE A 48 -7.46 7.62 15.40
C ILE A 48 -7.98 8.77 16.25
N ALA A 49 -7.13 9.43 17.03
CA ALA A 49 -7.51 10.57 17.83
C ALA A 49 -8.01 11.73 16.94
N THR A 50 -8.98 12.50 17.42
CA THR A 50 -9.49 13.72 16.77
C THR A 50 -9.24 14.93 17.67
N GLU A 51 -9.18 16.13 17.08
CA GLU A 51 -8.89 17.39 17.81
C GLU A 51 -9.89 17.71 18.94
N ASP A 52 -11.12 17.26 18.80
CA ASP A 52 -12.18 17.40 19.81
C ASP A 52 -12.08 16.40 20.98
N GLY A 53 -11.02 15.60 21.02
CA GLY A 53 -10.77 14.58 22.03
C GLY A 53 -11.52 13.27 21.80
N GLY A 54 -12.21 13.13 20.66
CA GLY A 54 -12.88 11.90 20.22
C GLY A 54 -11.94 10.95 19.48
N THR A 55 -12.53 9.99 18.79
CA THR A 55 -11.82 9.08 17.89
C THR A 55 -12.62 8.82 16.62
N ARG A 56 -11.93 8.58 15.52
CA ARG A 56 -12.51 8.12 14.26
C ARG A 56 -11.81 6.87 13.78
N ASP A 57 -12.51 6.10 12.95
CA ASP A 57 -11.93 4.98 12.21
C ASP A 57 -11.68 5.40 10.75
N SER A 58 -10.69 4.80 10.14
CA SER A 58 -10.35 5.01 8.74
C SER A 58 -9.71 3.75 8.15
N TRP A 59 -9.47 3.77 6.84
CA TRP A 59 -8.65 2.75 6.20
C TRP A 59 -7.91 3.32 5.00
N CYS A 60 -6.87 2.63 4.60
CA CYS A 60 -6.14 2.82 3.35
C CYS A 60 -6.00 1.48 2.63
N THR A 61 -5.57 1.55 1.39
CA THR A 61 -5.14 0.40 0.62
C THR A 61 -3.62 0.30 0.64
N GLY A 62 -3.07 -0.88 0.36
CA GLY A 62 -1.64 -1.14 0.24
C GLY A 62 -1.36 -2.43 -0.51
N ALA A 63 -0.08 -2.81 -0.56
CA ALA A 63 0.36 -4.07 -1.14
C ALA A 63 1.44 -4.74 -0.28
N LEU A 64 1.35 -6.07 -0.12
CA LEU A 64 2.42 -6.88 0.45
C LEU A 64 3.60 -6.89 -0.54
N ILE A 65 4.77 -6.40 -0.13
CA ILE A 65 6.00 -6.34 -0.95
C ILE A 65 7.13 -7.23 -0.44
N ALA A 66 7.00 -7.69 0.79
CA ALA A 66 7.85 -8.71 1.41
C ALA A 66 7.07 -9.39 2.53
N SER A 67 7.52 -10.54 3.03
CA SER A 67 6.75 -11.32 4.02
C SER A 67 6.34 -10.54 5.28
N ARG A 68 7.07 -9.47 5.64
CA ARG A 68 6.80 -8.61 6.79
C ARG A 68 6.48 -7.15 6.42
N TRP A 69 6.32 -6.83 5.14
CA TRP A 69 6.25 -5.44 4.72
C TRP A 69 5.10 -5.16 3.76
N VAL A 70 4.32 -4.17 4.10
CA VAL A 70 3.26 -3.59 3.27
C VAL A 70 3.70 -2.20 2.83
N ILE A 71 3.63 -1.90 1.54
CA ILE A 71 3.77 -0.54 0.99
C ILE A 71 2.40 0.12 0.93
N THR A 72 2.34 1.42 1.23
CA THR A 72 1.13 2.25 1.19
C THR A 72 1.50 3.72 1.05
N ALA A 73 0.51 4.63 1.03
CA ALA A 73 0.77 6.06 0.99
C ALA A 73 1.25 6.59 2.36
N GLY A 74 2.18 7.54 2.32
CA GLY A 74 2.71 8.19 3.52
C GLY A 74 1.66 8.97 4.29
N HIS A 75 0.73 9.62 3.58
CA HIS A 75 -0.34 10.39 4.22
C HIS A 75 -1.36 9.53 5.00
N CYS A 76 -1.38 8.19 4.81
CA CYS A 76 -2.18 7.30 5.63
C CYS A 76 -1.76 7.32 7.12
N PHE A 77 -0.53 7.76 7.40
CA PHE A 77 0.02 7.89 8.74
C PHE A 77 0.37 9.36 9.04
N ARG A 78 -0.65 10.22 9.03
CA ARG A 78 -0.54 11.61 9.48
C ARG A 78 -1.06 11.76 10.90
N ASP A 79 -0.37 12.56 11.69
CA ASP A 79 -0.83 12.96 13.01
C ASP A 79 -1.94 14.04 12.93
N ASN A 80 -2.41 14.51 14.08
CA ASN A 80 -3.46 15.54 14.13
C ASN A 80 -3.00 16.91 13.59
N ASP A 81 -1.69 17.14 13.48
CA ASP A 81 -1.13 18.33 12.85
C ASP A 81 -0.88 18.13 11.34
N ASP A 82 -1.48 17.09 10.74
CA ASP A 82 -1.35 16.71 9.33
C ASP A 82 0.10 16.38 8.88
N ARG A 83 1.00 16.07 9.84
CA ARG A 83 2.38 15.67 9.55
C ARG A 83 2.46 14.16 9.37
N ARG A 84 3.22 13.71 8.37
CA ARG A 84 3.55 12.29 8.20
C ARG A 84 4.47 11.85 9.34
N VAL A 85 4.12 10.76 10.00
CA VAL A 85 4.88 10.22 11.14
C VAL A 85 5.28 8.77 10.93
N SER A 86 6.41 8.37 11.51
CA SER A 86 6.95 7.00 11.39
C SER A 86 6.48 6.09 12.54
N HIS A 87 5.19 6.15 12.85
CA HIS A 87 4.52 5.26 13.81
C HIS A 87 3.03 5.16 13.45
N THR A 88 2.34 4.21 14.04
CA THR A 88 0.88 4.09 13.87
C THR A 88 0.16 5.24 14.56
N VAL A 89 -0.81 5.87 13.86
CA VAL A 89 -1.59 7.02 14.38
C VAL A 89 -2.91 6.59 15.04
N ALA A 90 -3.30 5.34 14.87
CA ALA A 90 -4.50 4.73 15.45
C ALA A 90 -4.13 3.87 16.67
N LYS A 91 -5.10 3.67 17.57
CA LYS A 91 -4.95 2.71 18.67
C LYS A 91 -4.63 1.31 18.17
N ARG A 92 -5.18 0.95 17.01
CA ARG A 92 -4.94 -0.33 16.34
C ARG A 92 -4.94 -0.14 14.83
N THR A 93 -3.93 -0.67 14.15
CA THR A 93 -3.87 -0.76 12.69
C THR A 93 -3.70 -2.23 12.30
N ILE A 94 -4.65 -2.75 11.49
CA ILE A 94 -4.66 -4.13 11.01
C ILE A 94 -4.53 -4.14 9.49
N ALA A 95 -3.60 -4.95 8.99
CA ALA A 95 -3.47 -5.30 7.60
C ALA A 95 -4.29 -6.57 7.32
N THR A 96 -5.36 -6.47 6.52
CA THR A 96 -6.08 -7.60 5.95
C THR A 96 -5.48 -7.92 4.59
N ILE A 97 -4.84 -9.09 4.45
CA ILE A 97 -4.02 -9.49 3.29
C ILE A 97 -4.60 -10.74 2.64
N GLY A 98 -4.66 -10.78 1.30
CA GLY A 98 -5.09 -11.96 0.56
C GLY A 98 -6.57 -12.30 0.67
N ARG A 99 -7.42 -11.30 0.96
CA ARG A 99 -8.86 -11.44 1.17
C ARG A 99 -9.64 -10.54 0.20
N PRO A 100 -9.78 -10.90 -1.08
CA PRO A 100 -10.54 -10.08 -2.04
C PRO A 100 -11.97 -9.83 -1.59
N ASP A 101 -12.68 -10.81 -1.03
CA ASP A 101 -13.97 -10.62 -0.36
C ASP A 101 -13.77 -10.50 1.16
N LEU A 102 -13.94 -9.29 1.69
CA LEU A 102 -13.77 -9.01 3.12
C LEU A 102 -14.78 -9.75 4.02
N LYS A 103 -15.85 -10.31 3.47
CA LYS A 103 -16.81 -11.17 4.18
C LYS A 103 -16.33 -12.62 4.29
N SER A 104 -15.31 -12.99 3.52
CA SER A 104 -14.75 -14.35 3.55
C SER A 104 -13.85 -14.53 4.78
N GLN A 105 -13.53 -15.79 5.10
CA GLN A 105 -12.62 -16.16 6.21
C GLN A 105 -11.17 -16.39 5.73
N GLY A 106 -10.89 -16.20 4.43
CA GLY A 106 -9.55 -16.41 3.87
C GLY A 106 -8.57 -15.27 4.16
N GLY A 107 -7.30 -15.49 3.82
CA GLY A 107 -6.23 -14.51 4.00
C GLY A 107 -5.80 -14.32 5.46
N HIS A 108 -5.13 -13.21 5.75
CA HIS A 108 -4.54 -12.92 7.05
C HIS A 108 -4.99 -11.56 7.58
N ASP A 109 -5.19 -11.45 8.89
CA ASP A 109 -5.33 -10.20 9.62
C ASP A 109 -4.13 -10.06 10.55
N VAL A 110 -3.22 -9.13 10.24
CA VAL A 110 -1.94 -8.95 10.96
C VAL A 110 -1.83 -7.50 11.46
N ALA A 111 -1.41 -7.33 12.71
CA ALA A 111 -1.18 -6.00 13.27
C ALA A 111 0.03 -5.33 12.62
N ILE A 112 -0.04 -4.00 12.47
CA ILE A 112 1.09 -3.16 12.10
C ILE A 112 1.81 -2.73 13.39
N VAL A 113 3.13 -2.98 13.45
CA VAL A 113 3.98 -2.68 14.60
C VAL A 113 4.98 -1.56 14.36
N GLY A 114 5.23 -1.20 13.10
CA GLY A 114 6.15 -0.13 12.71
C GLY A 114 5.73 0.55 11.42
N VAL A 115 6.14 1.80 11.25
CA VAL A 115 5.91 2.58 10.03
C VAL A 115 7.20 3.33 9.68
N HIS A 116 7.61 3.27 8.42
CA HIS A 116 8.76 3.96 7.89
C HIS A 116 8.31 4.87 6.74
N GLN A 117 8.47 6.18 6.89
CA GLN A 117 8.12 7.17 5.87
C GLN A 117 9.25 7.36 4.87
N SER A 118 8.92 7.43 3.58
CA SER A 118 9.87 7.88 2.57
C SER A 118 10.25 9.36 2.83
N PRO A 119 11.54 9.72 2.72
CA PRO A 119 11.96 11.11 2.88
C PRO A 119 11.55 12.00 1.70
N THR A 120 11.29 11.43 0.53
CA THR A 120 11.17 12.18 -0.75
C THR A 120 9.81 12.01 -1.43
N ALA A 121 9.03 10.99 -1.08
CA ALA A 121 7.76 10.69 -1.74
C ALA A 121 6.64 10.42 -0.73
N ASP A 122 5.40 10.45 -1.20
CA ASP A 122 4.23 10.10 -0.38
C ASP A 122 4.07 8.58 -0.29
N VAL A 123 5.08 7.91 0.28
CA VAL A 123 5.17 6.46 0.44
C VAL A 123 5.54 6.12 1.88
N ALA A 124 4.91 5.11 2.43
CA ALA A 124 5.28 4.51 3.71
C ALA A 124 5.39 2.98 3.58
N LEU A 125 6.30 2.40 4.36
CA LEU A 125 6.40 0.96 4.60
C LEU A 125 5.86 0.66 5.99
N ALA A 126 4.89 -0.24 6.08
CA ALA A 126 4.29 -0.68 7.32
C ALA A 126 4.78 -2.11 7.66
N GLU A 127 5.36 -2.27 8.86
CA GLU A 127 5.90 -3.54 9.34
C GLU A 127 4.80 -4.40 9.98
N LEU A 128 4.68 -5.64 9.55
CA LEU A 128 3.76 -6.65 10.07
C LEU A 128 4.33 -7.30 11.34
N GLU A 129 3.50 -7.46 12.36
CA GLU A 129 3.85 -8.19 13.59
C GLU A 129 4.31 -9.62 13.32
N THR A 130 3.63 -10.33 12.41
CA THR A 130 3.96 -11.68 11.98
C THR A 130 4.14 -11.77 10.47
N PRO A 131 5.09 -12.58 9.95
CA PRO A 131 5.31 -12.71 8.53
C PRO A 131 4.16 -13.47 7.84
N VAL A 132 3.80 -13.04 6.63
CA VAL A 132 2.91 -13.74 5.70
C VAL A 132 3.77 -14.39 4.63
N THR A 133 3.79 -15.71 4.55
CA THR A 133 4.72 -16.48 3.71
C THR A 133 4.04 -17.32 2.63
N ASP A 134 2.72 -17.47 2.69
CA ASP A 134 1.89 -18.24 1.75
C ASP A 134 1.25 -17.37 0.63
N ILE A 135 1.53 -16.06 0.65
CA ILE A 135 1.10 -15.11 -0.37
C ILE A 135 2.34 -14.53 -1.04
N PRO A 136 2.51 -14.73 -2.37
CA PRO A 136 3.58 -14.10 -3.12
C PRO A 136 3.47 -12.56 -3.02
N PRO A 137 4.55 -11.87 -2.59
CA PRO A 137 4.54 -10.41 -2.56
C PRO A 137 4.61 -9.82 -3.97
N LEU A 138 4.08 -8.60 -4.13
CA LEU A 138 4.24 -7.81 -5.34
C LEU A 138 5.69 -7.33 -5.42
N ARG A 139 6.36 -7.58 -6.54
CA ARG A 139 7.74 -7.10 -6.79
C ARG A 139 7.75 -5.57 -6.93
N ILE A 140 8.83 -4.95 -6.53
CA ILE A 140 9.06 -3.53 -6.82
C ILE A 140 9.66 -3.42 -8.23
N GLY A 141 8.99 -2.69 -9.12
CA GLY A 141 9.53 -2.36 -10.44
C GLY A 141 10.78 -1.48 -10.31
N THR A 142 11.77 -1.74 -11.16
CA THR A 142 13.03 -0.98 -11.20
C THR A 142 13.16 -0.12 -12.45
N THR A 143 12.24 -0.29 -13.39
CA THR A 143 12.20 0.47 -14.65
C THR A 143 11.25 1.66 -14.48
N ALA A 144 11.69 2.83 -14.92
CA ALA A 144 10.84 4.02 -14.93
C ALA A 144 9.62 3.80 -15.84
N PRO A 145 8.40 4.13 -15.38
CA PRO A 145 7.21 4.03 -16.21
C PRO A 145 7.28 5.00 -17.40
N THR A 146 6.53 4.70 -18.46
CA THR A 146 6.50 5.50 -19.66
C THR A 146 5.09 6.02 -19.97
N VAL A 147 4.98 7.22 -20.57
CA VAL A 147 3.70 7.76 -20.99
C VAL A 147 3.06 6.83 -22.03
N GLY A 148 1.76 6.53 -21.83
CA GLY A 148 0.99 5.58 -22.65
C GLY A 148 1.02 4.15 -22.13
N GLU A 149 1.87 3.83 -21.15
CA GLU A 149 1.88 2.53 -20.50
C GLU A 149 0.56 2.26 -19.78
N ILE A 150 0.06 1.03 -19.88
CA ILE A 150 -1.16 0.60 -19.18
C ILE A 150 -0.78 -0.08 -17.89
N VAL A 151 -1.25 0.47 -16.78
CA VAL A 151 -1.08 -0.05 -15.43
C VAL A 151 -2.44 -0.45 -14.84
N ARG A 152 -2.43 -1.35 -13.89
CA ARG A 152 -3.61 -1.80 -13.16
C ARG A 152 -3.56 -1.34 -11.71
N LEU A 153 -4.68 -0.83 -11.22
CA LEU A 153 -4.90 -0.51 -9.81
C LEU A 153 -5.72 -1.61 -9.15
N THR A 154 -5.41 -1.91 -7.89
CA THR A 154 -6.31 -2.59 -6.98
C THR A 154 -6.53 -1.78 -5.71
N GLY A 155 -7.78 -1.78 -5.18
CA GLY A 155 -8.11 -0.98 -4.02
C GLY A 155 -9.36 -1.42 -3.27
N TYR A 156 -9.45 -0.93 -2.02
CA TYR A 156 -10.58 -1.11 -1.12
C TYR A 156 -11.25 0.24 -0.76
N GLY A 157 -11.06 1.25 -1.61
CA GLY A 157 -11.60 2.60 -1.41
C GLY A 157 -13.12 2.69 -1.50
N LEU A 158 -13.64 3.89 -1.55
CA LEU A 158 -15.06 4.15 -1.79
C LEU A 158 -15.37 4.05 -3.28
N VAL A 159 -16.67 4.05 -3.61
CA VAL A 159 -17.17 4.04 -5.00
C VAL A 159 -17.45 5.44 -5.51
N ALA A 160 -17.56 6.38 -4.60
CA ALA A 160 -17.70 7.81 -4.81
C ALA A 160 -17.38 8.50 -3.48
N ASP A 161 -16.87 9.71 -3.52
CA ASP A 161 -16.47 10.47 -2.31
C ASP A 161 -17.63 10.77 -1.36
N ALA A 162 -18.86 10.74 -1.84
CA ALA A 162 -20.07 10.90 -1.01
C ALA A 162 -20.46 9.62 -0.21
N GLY A 163 -19.75 8.51 -0.39
CA GLY A 163 -20.02 7.25 0.28
C GLY A 163 -19.45 7.20 1.70
N THR A 164 -20.16 6.55 2.63
CA THR A 164 -19.69 6.33 4.01
C THR A 164 -19.33 4.87 4.28
N LYS A 165 -19.72 3.96 3.40
CA LYS A 165 -19.46 2.52 3.53
C LYS A 165 -18.51 2.09 2.42
N GLY A 166 -17.36 1.58 2.81
CA GLY A 166 -16.43 0.93 1.88
C GLY A 166 -17.06 -0.32 1.25
N PRO A 167 -16.54 -0.72 0.08
CA PRO A 167 -16.93 -1.96 -0.54
C PRO A 167 -16.55 -3.14 0.34
N THR A 168 -17.21 -4.25 0.12
CA THR A 168 -16.87 -5.51 0.80
C THR A 168 -15.93 -6.38 -0.03
N ARG A 169 -15.57 -5.92 -1.23
CA ARG A 169 -14.72 -6.66 -2.17
C ARG A 169 -13.67 -5.75 -2.78
N LEU A 170 -12.46 -6.28 -2.94
CA LEU A 170 -11.36 -5.66 -3.68
C LEU A 170 -11.81 -5.34 -5.10
N GLN A 171 -11.50 -4.14 -5.56
CA GLN A 171 -11.79 -3.68 -6.92
C GLN A 171 -10.51 -3.50 -7.73
N THR A 172 -10.67 -3.47 -9.05
CA THR A 172 -9.58 -3.22 -9.99
C THR A 172 -10.05 -2.41 -11.18
N GLY A 173 -9.12 -1.69 -11.80
CA GLY A 173 -9.31 -0.97 -13.07
C GLY A 173 -7.96 -0.83 -13.78
N GLN A 174 -8.01 -0.51 -15.07
CA GLN A 174 -6.81 -0.19 -15.85
C GLN A 174 -6.74 1.31 -16.10
N PHE A 175 -5.52 1.82 -16.09
CA PHE A 175 -5.20 3.24 -16.23
C PHE A 175 -4.07 3.40 -17.23
N ALA A 176 -4.09 4.48 -17.99
CA ALA A 176 -2.97 4.87 -18.83
C ALA A 176 -2.10 5.89 -18.10
N VAL A 177 -0.79 5.71 -18.11
CA VAL A 177 0.17 6.72 -17.65
C VAL A 177 0.12 7.90 -18.59
N THR A 178 -0.18 9.09 -18.08
CA THR A 178 -0.34 10.33 -18.85
C THR A 178 0.83 11.28 -18.68
N MET A 179 1.52 11.20 -17.53
CA MET A 179 2.65 12.03 -17.16
C MET A 179 3.63 11.26 -16.30
N VAL A 180 4.92 11.54 -16.45
CA VAL A 180 5.98 11.02 -15.56
C VAL A 180 6.86 12.20 -15.13
N SER A 181 7.02 12.37 -13.82
CA SER A 181 7.94 13.35 -13.21
C SER A 181 8.94 12.66 -12.30
N ASP A 182 9.78 13.41 -11.59
CA ASP A 182 10.80 12.84 -10.71
C ASP A 182 10.23 11.98 -9.57
N SER A 183 9.06 12.36 -9.03
CA SER A 183 8.47 11.68 -7.86
C SER A 183 7.06 11.14 -8.09
N LEU A 184 6.38 11.55 -9.16
CA LEU A 184 4.98 11.22 -9.44
C LEU A 184 4.79 10.73 -10.86
N ILE A 185 3.73 9.95 -11.04
CA ILE A 185 3.07 9.74 -12.34
C ILE A 185 1.67 10.31 -12.30
N GLY A 186 1.19 10.83 -13.44
CA GLY A 186 -0.22 11.04 -13.71
C GLY A 186 -0.79 9.77 -14.35
N VAL A 187 -1.99 9.36 -13.94
CA VAL A 187 -2.69 8.20 -14.51
C VAL A 187 -4.16 8.56 -14.73
N ALA A 188 -4.70 8.21 -15.88
CA ALA A 188 -6.12 8.42 -16.20
C ALA A 188 -6.82 7.09 -16.51
N GLY A 189 -8.11 7.00 -16.20
CA GLY A 189 -8.92 5.82 -16.45
C GLY A 189 -8.86 5.35 -17.91
N HIS A 190 -8.61 4.05 -18.10
CA HIS A 190 -8.54 3.39 -19.41
C HIS A 190 -9.65 2.36 -19.58
N SER A 191 -9.81 1.46 -18.63
CA SER A 191 -10.81 0.39 -18.65
C SER A 191 -11.26 0.07 -17.22
N PRO A 192 -12.55 -0.23 -17.03
CA PRO A 192 -13.60 -0.41 -18.05
C PRO A 192 -14.11 0.90 -18.67
N ARG A 193 -13.85 2.06 -18.07
CA ARG A 193 -14.34 3.36 -18.57
C ARG A 193 -13.25 4.43 -18.45
N LYS A 194 -13.41 5.57 -19.16
CA LYS A 194 -12.48 6.70 -19.07
C LYS A 194 -12.59 7.48 -17.76
N ASP A 195 -13.74 7.42 -17.08
CA ASP A 195 -13.99 7.98 -15.77
C ASP A 195 -13.82 6.95 -14.65
N THR A 196 -13.15 5.80 -14.93
CA THR A 196 -12.63 4.92 -13.90
C THR A 196 -11.52 5.67 -13.17
N SER A 197 -11.66 5.85 -11.84
CA SER A 197 -10.73 6.65 -11.03
C SER A 197 -10.54 6.08 -9.63
N ALA A 198 -9.39 6.38 -9.03
CA ALA A 198 -9.18 6.12 -7.62
C ALA A 198 -10.14 6.99 -6.78
N CYS A 199 -10.54 6.51 -5.61
CA CYS A 199 -11.44 7.20 -4.69
C CYS A 199 -10.83 7.32 -3.30
N LEU A 200 -11.52 8.00 -2.39
CA LEU A 200 -11.16 7.99 -0.97
C LEU A 200 -10.92 6.57 -0.48
N HIS A 201 -9.83 6.37 0.28
CA HIS A 201 -9.37 5.09 0.82
C HIS A 201 -8.69 4.13 -0.18
N ASP A 202 -8.61 4.47 -1.48
CA ASP A 202 -7.68 3.80 -2.39
C ASP A 202 -6.24 4.28 -2.19
N SER A 203 -6.03 5.32 -1.39
CA SER A 203 -4.71 5.82 -0.97
C SER A 203 -3.76 4.69 -0.61
N GLY A 204 -2.58 4.66 -1.22
CA GLY A 204 -1.58 3.60 -1.06
C GLY A 204 -1.84 2.34 -1.88
N GLY A 205 -2.96 2.26 -2.60
CA GLY A 205 -3.24 1.17 -3.52
C GLY A 205 -2.19 1.05 -4.61
N PRO A 206 -1.79 -0.17 -4.98
CA PRO A 206 -0.72 -0.39 -5.94
C PRO A 206 -1.20 -0.19 -7.38
N TYR A 207 -0.47 0.65 -8.13
CA TYR A 207 -0.44 0.59 -9.59
C TYR A 207 0.68 -0.37 -10.00
N PHE A 208 0.34 -1.37 -10.80
CA PHE A 208 1.28 -2.40 -11.24
C PHE A 208 1.02 -2.80 -12.69
N HIS A 209 2.02 -3.42 -13.32
CA HIS A 209 1.93 -4.02 -14.64
C HIS A 209 2.51 -5.43 -14.64
N GLU A 210 2.28 -6.17 -15.71
CA GLU A 210 2.93 -7.46 -15.95
C GLU A 210 4.22 -7.22 -16.75
N GLU A 211 5.34 -7.68 -16.22
CA GLU A 211 6.64 -7.63 -16.90
C GLU A 211 6.78 -8.75 -17.95
N PRO A 212 7.77 -8.68 -18.85
CA PRO A 212 7.96 -9.70 -19.90
C PRO A 212 8.17 -11.12 -19.37
N ASP A 213 8.59 -11.28 -18.11
CA ASP A 213 8.73 -12.57 -17.44
C ASP A 213 7.42 -13.12 -16.85
N GLY A 214 6.30 -12.41 -17.04
CA GLY A 214 4.98 -12.75 -16.52
C GLY A 214 4.80 -12.42 -15.03
N GLN A 215 5.76 -11.76 -14.39
CA GLN A 215 5.64 -11.32 -13.00
C GLN A 215 5.00 -9.94 -12.93
N LEU A 216 4.23 -9.72 -11.86
CA LEU A 216 3.66 -8.40 -11.58
C LEU A 216 4.67 -7.52 -10.85
N ALA A 217 4.82 -6.28 -11.32
CA ALA A 217 5.73 -5.29 -10.75
C ALA A 217 4.99 -4.01 -10.37
N LEU A 218 5.23 -3.53 -9.16
CA LEU A 218 4.72 -2.26 -8.64
C LEU A 218 5.39 -1.09 -9.37
N VAL A 219 4.58 -0.17 -9.87
CA VAL A 219 5.01 1.05 -10.58
C VAL A 219 4.87 2.28 -9.69
N ALA A 220 3.74 2.40 -8.99
CA ALA A 220 3.43 3.53 -8.13
C ALA A 220 2.38 3.16 -7.08
N VAL A 221 2.18 4.02 -6.08
CA VAL A 221 1.08 3.94 -5.12
C VAL A 221 0.18 5.16 -5.22
N VAL A 222 -1.13 4.97 -5.07
CA VAL A 222 -2.12 6.05 -5.09
C VAL A 222 -1.77 7.09 -4.03
N SER A 223 -1.70 8.38 -4.42
CA SER A 223 -1.41 9.48 -3.50
C SER A 223 -2.54 10.51 -3.45
N THR A 224 -2.86 11.18 -4.56
CA THR A 224 -3.87 12.23 -4.58
C THR A 224 -4.54 12.31 -5.94
N GLY A 225 -5.74 12.87 -5.99
CA GLY A 225 -6.51 13.09 -7.20
C GLY A 225 -7.72 13.97 -6.95
N PRO A 226 -8.48 14.30 -8.00
CA PRO A 226 -9.78 14.96 -7.89
C PRO A 226 -10.81 14.06 -7.18
N SER A 227 -11.98 14.63 -6.87
CA SER A 227 -13.11 13.85 -6.36
C SER A 227 -13.60 12.83 -7.37
N CYS A 228 -13.79 11.58 -6.94
CA CYS A 228 -14.21 10.48 -7.81
C CYS A 228 -15.75 10.36 -7.91
N PRO A 229 -16.33 9.88 -9.05
CA PRO A 229 -15.62 9.54 -10.28
C PRO A 229 -15.22 10.78 -11.09
N HIS A 230 -14.13 10.71 -11.84
CA HIS A 230 -13.69 11.78 -12.73
C HIS A 230 -12.97 11.24 -13.96
N GLU A 231 -12.94 12.03 -15.04
CA GLU A 231 -12.00 11.85 -16.14
C GLU A 231 -10.74 12.68 -15.86
N GLY A 232 -9.59 12.23 -16.38
CA GLY A 232 -8.30 12.89 -16.20
C GLY A 232 -7.44 12.27 -15.13
N ASP A 233 -6.42 13.01 -14.67
CA ASP A 233 -5.31 12.44 -13.93
C ASP A 233 -5.57 12.32 -12.43
N ASP A 234 -5.31 11.13 -11.89
CA ASP A 234 -4.86 10.91 -10.52
C ASP A 234 -3.33 11.02 -10.48
N PHE A 235 -2.77 11.46 -9.35
CA PHE A 235 -1.33 11.55 -9.14
C PHE A 235 -0.89 10.51 -8.13
N SER A 236 0.13 9.73 -8.51
CA SER A 236 0.60 8.58 -7.74
C SER A 236 2.11 8.63 -7.55
N ALA A 237 2.56 8.25 -6.35
CA ALA A 237 3.97 8.29 -6.02
C ALA A 237 4.71 7.12 -6.70
N ARG A 238 5.74 7.44 -7.48
CA ARG A 238 6.60 6.44 -8.16
C ARG A 238 7.36 5.61 -7.13
N THR A 239 7.64 4.36 -7.48
CA THR A 239 8.36 3.44 -6.59
C THR A 239 9.69 2.94 -7.16
N ASP A 240 9.91 3.04 -8.46
CA ASP A 240 11.15 2.64 -9.14
C ASP A 240 12.38 3.42 -8.62
N ASN A 241 12.21 4.72 -8.37
CA ASN A 241 13.25 5.60 -7.82
C ASN A 241 13.40 5.52 -6.29
N LEU A 242 12.59 4.71 -5.61
CA LEU A 242 12.66 4.44 -4.17
C LEU A 242 13.25 3.05 -3.86
N HIS A 243 13.68 2.30 -4.88
CA HIS A 243 14.14 0.93 -4.74
C HIS A 243 15.21 0.76 -3.64
N ASP A 244 16.23 1.61 -3.62
CA ASP A 244 17.30 1.53 -2.61
C ASP A 244 16.76 1.78 -1.20
N TRP A 245 15.94 2.82 -1.02
CA TRP A 245 15.32 3.12 0.28
C TRP A 245 14.41 1.98 0.75
N ILE A 246 13.62 1.40 -0.15
CA ILE A 246 12.75 0.26 0.15
C ILE A 246 13.63 -0.93 0.58
N ASN A 247 14.65 -1.28 -0.21
CA ASN A 247 15.56 -2.39 0.09
C ASN A 247 16.28 -2.22 1.43
N ASP A 248 16.81 -1.03 1.69
CA ASP A 248 17.52 -0.73 2.94
C ASP A 248 16.57 -0.82 4.16
N THR A 249 15.29 -0.48 3.97
CA THR A 249 14.28 -0.55 5.03
C THR A 249 13.84 -1.99 5.31
N ILE A 250 13.54 -2.78 4.26
CA ILE A 250 13.03 -4.15 4.42
C ILE A 250 14.13 -5.17 4.74
N ASN A 251 15.38 -4.87 4.37
CA ASN A 251 16.57 -5.69 4.61
C ASN A 251 17.63 -4.88 5.35
N PRO A 252 17.38 -4.44 6.60
CA PRO A 252 18.41 -3.72 7.35
C PRO A 252 19.62 -4.65 7.49
N GLY A 253 20.64 -4.43 6.65
CA GLY A 253 21.89 -5.22 6.68
C GLY A 253 22.44 -5.22 8.11
N PHE A 254 23.14 -6.28 8.50
CA PHE A 254 23.85 -6.29 9.76
C PHE A 254 24.64 -4.98 9.86
N PRO A 255 24.55 -4.20 10.92
CA PRO A 255 25.25 -2.93 11.06
C PRO A 255 26.75 -3.20 11.25
N VAL A 256 27.39 -3.69 10.18
CA VAL A 256 28.81 -4.05 10.12
C VAL A 256 29.68 -2.93 10.68
N ARG A 257 29.28 -1.67 10.41
CA ARG A 257 29.96 -0.49 10.96
C ARG A 257 29.90 -0.42 12.50
N ARG A 258 28.76 -0.76 13.12
CA ARG A 258 28.64 -0.77 14.61
C ARG A 258 29.46 -1.90 15.23
N TYR A 259 29.43 -3.08 14.62
CA TYR A 259 30.24 -4.22 15.11
C TYR A 259 31.72 -4.01 14.82
N ALA A 260 32.13 -3.42 13.69
CA ALA A 260 33.51 -3.09 13.41
C ALA A 260 34.07 -2.08 14.42
N VAL A 261 33.31 -1.07 14.82
CA VAL A 261 33.71 -0.10 15.87
C VAL A 261 33.83 -0.80 17.23
N ILE A 262 32.89 -1.67 17.61
CA ILE A 262 32.95 -2.41 18.87
C ILE A 262 34.14 -3.35 18.89
N VAL A 263 34.41 -4.10 17.83
CA VAL A 263 35.55 -5.01 17.74
C VAL A 263 36.87 -4.24 17.76
N ALA A 264 36.98 -3.12 17.04
CA ALA A 264 38.17 -2.25 17.08
C ALA A 264 38.41 -1.68 18.49
N SER A 265 37.34 -1.24 19.18
CA SER A 265 37.44 -0.74 20.56
C SER A 265 37.89 -1.83 21.54
N LEU A 266 37.37 -3.06 21.40
CA LEU A 266 37.79 -4.20 22.23
C LEU A 266 39.26 -4.59 21.99
N LEU A 267 39.74 -4.54 20.74
CA LEU A 267 41.13 -4.80 20.40
C LEU A 267 42.10 -3.73 20.97
N VAL A 268 41.68 -2.47 20.96
CA VAL A 268 42.47 -1.37 21.57
C VAL A 268 42.57 -1.56 23.10
N VAL A 269 41.45 -1.90 23.78
CA VAL A 269 41.44 -2.16 25.23
C VAL A 269 42.29 -3.36 25.58
N ALA A 270 42.20 -4.45 24.82
CA ALA A 270 43.00 -5.65 25.02
C ALA A 270 44.51 -5.38 24.80
N GLY A 271 44.85 -4.63 23.76
CA GLY A 271 46.23 -4.20 23.48
C GLY A 271 46.82 -3.33 24.62
N ALA A 272 46.05 -2.37 25.12
CA ALA A 272 46.47 -1.54 26.27
C ALA A 272 46.70 -2.36 27.55
N ALA A 273 45.84 -3.36 27.80
CA ALA A 273 45.98 -4.24 28.98
C ALA A 273 47.25 -5.15 28.88
N VAL A 274 47.61 -5.59 27.68
CA VAL A 274 48.85 -6.37 27.46
C VAL A 274 50.06 -5.49 27.68
N ILE A 275 50.12 -4.28 27.13
CA ILE A 275 51.24 -3.34 27.28
C ILE A 275 51.45 -2.97 28.77
N THR A 276 50.38 -2.71 29.51
CA THR A 276 50.50 -2.41 30.95
C THR A 276 51.01 -3.60 31.76
N ARG A 277 50.61 -4.81 31.42
CA ARG A 277 51.10 -6.02 32.07
C ARG A 277 52.62 -6.24 31.82
N TRP A 278 53.08 -6.01 30.62
CA TRP A 278 54.52 -6.15 30.28
C TRP A 278 55.35 -5.04 30.89
N GLY A 279 54.84 -3.80 30.93
CA GLY A 279 55.50 -2.66 31.56
C GLY A 279 55.68 -2.86 33.08
N LEU A 280 54.77 -3.52 33.74
CA LEU A 280 54.84 -3.84 35.17
C LEU A 280 55.75 -5.03 35.44
N ALA A 281 55.86 -6.01 34.55
CA ALA A 281 56.75 -7.19 34.69
C ALA A 281 58.23 -6.80 34.51
N GLY A 282 58.53 -5.84 33.60
CA GLY A 282 59.88 -5.36 33.32
C GLY A 282 60.53 -4.53 34.44
N ARG A 283 59.77 -4.10 35.47
CA ARG A 283 60.26 -3.24 36.59
C ARG A 283 60.70 -4.03 37.81
N ARG A 284 60.68 -5.39 37.77
CA ARG A 284 61.28 -6.19 38.84
C ARG A 284 62.76 -6.39 38.55
N SER A 285 63.54 -5.38 38.94
CA SER A 285 65.01 -5.47 39.02
C SER A 285 65.39 -6.46 40.09
N PRO A 286 66.35 -7.36 39.87
CA PRO A 286 66.92 -8.18 40.97
C PRO A 286 67.71 -7.22 41.88
N ARG A 287 67.40 -7.22 43.16
CA ARG A 287 68.31 -6.60 44.18
C ARG A 287 69.43 -7.58 44.47
N PRO A 288 70.65 -7.06 44.73
CA PRO A 288 71.84 -7.87 45.02
C PRO A 288 71.77 -8.64 46.31
#